data_4d9ca51810201ce48eab513114e47467
#
_entry.id   4d9ca51810201ce48eab513114e47467
#
_cell.length_a   1.000
_cell.length_b   1.000
_cell.length_c   1.000
_cell.angle_alpha   90.00
_cell.angle_beta   90.00
_cell.angle_gamma   90.00
#
_symmetry.space_group_name_H-M   'P 1'
#
loop_
_entity.id
_entity.type
_entity.pdbx_description
1 polymer ?
#
loop_
_entity_poly.entity_id
_entity_poly.type
_entity_poly.pdbx_seq_one_letter_code
_entity_poly.pdbx_strand_id
1 'polypeptide(L)'
;MKNKLNKLMGGAVIATSILSAPALTLADEATSSISVTGNAGFMSEYIFRGVYQEESVANGGIDIGAGGFYAGVWVADVGADEGNGMEYDLYAGYIYEMENAYLGAGYTAYRYTEDWDENYDEINLYAGASMDDFSVDLTFSFGEYDGTFTDDPDDQDYTILEVSVGYGGWFANFGSWGDDAEDFGEYVEFGYGMDIGGISVAGYIVHNEYEEDSSNDGDDDEQSAVISISWGFDVI
;
A
#
# COMPACT_ATOMS: atom_id res chain seq x y z
N MET A 1 12.71 -28.35 7.77
CA MET A 1 13.05 -27.02 7.21
C MET A 1 11.81 -26.27 6.70
N LYS A 2 10.62 -26.88 6.73
CA LYS A 2 9.35 -26.33 6.20
C LYS A 2 8.62 -25.28 7.07
N ASN A 3 9.11 -24.99 8.29
CA ASN A 3 8.41 -24.07 9.22
C ASN A 3 9.01 -22.67 9.35
N LYS A 4 10.01 -22.32 8.55
CA LYS A 4 10.65 -21.00 8.66
C LYS A 4 10.01 -19.94 7.76
N LEU A 5 9.49 -20.32 6.60
CA LEU A 5 8.92 -19.37 5.64
C LEU A 5 7.59 -18.78 6.14
N ASN A 6 6.72 -19.62 6.72
CA ASN A 6 5.45 -19.14 7.30
C ASN A 6 5.63 -18.21 8.51
N LYS A 7 6.86 -18.12 9.04
CA LYS A 7 7.19 -17.21 10.15
C LYS A 7 7.70 -15.85 9.66
N LEU A 8 8.21 -15.80 8.43
CA LEU A 8 8.75 -14.59 7.81
C LEU A 8 7.66 -13.68 7.25
N MET A 9 6.55 -14.24 6.78
CA MET A 9 5.45 -13.44 6.22
C MET A 9 4.42 -12.95 7.25
N GLY A 10 4.47 -13.46 8.48
CA GLY A 10 3.57 -13.04 9.56
C GLY A 10 4.03 -11.82 10.36
N GLY A 11 5.15 -11.20 10.01
CA GLY A 11 5.76 -10.16 10.84
C GLY A 11 6.04 -8.82 10.18
N ALA A 12 5.89 -8.69 8.88
CA ALA A 12 6.34 -7.49 8.17
C ALA A 12 5.29 -6.82 7.29
N VAL A 13 4.03 -7.25 7.33
CA VAL A 13 2.95 -6.55 6.63
C VAL A 13 2.25 -5.64 7.63
N ILE A 14 2.94 -4.60 8.06
CA ILE A 14 2.36 -3.63 8.94
C ILE A 14 2.56 -2.25 8.34
N ALA A 15 1.43 -1.69 7.95
CA ALA A 15 1.21 -0.27 7.74
C ALA A 15 2.23 0.44 6.85
N THR A 16 2.37 0.00 5.69
CA THR A 16 2.60 0.90 4.58
C THR A 16 1.33 0.93 3.80
N SER A 17 0.95 2.07 3.33
CA SER A 17 -0.16 2.28 2.39
C SER A 17 -0.63 0.96 1.79
N ILE A 18 -1.69 0.41 2.35
CA ILE A 18 -2.15 -0.99 2.27
C ILE A 18 -2.29 -1.54 0.84
N LEU A 19 -1.87 -0.79 -0.14
CA LEU A 19 -1.99 -1.06 -1.56
C LEU A 19 -0.72 -1.53 -2.26
N SER A 20 0.42 -1.61 -1.60
CA SER A 20 1.65 -1.93 -2.31
C SER A 20 1.99 -3.41 -2.45
N ALA A 21 1.36 -4.30 -1.78
CA ALA A 21 1.30 -5.73 -2.16
C ALA A 21 0.23 -6.38 -1.29
N PRO A 22 -0.69 -7.14 -1.86
CA PRO A 22 -1.58 -7.95 -1.04
C PRO A 22 -0.71 -8.76 -0.08
N ALA A 23 -1.14 -8.84 1.19
CA ALA A 23 -0.55 -9.76 2.16
C ALA A 23 -0.88 -11.19 1.70
N LEU A 24 -0.23 -11.61 0.61
CA LEU A 24 -0.38 -12.94 0.08
C LEU A 24 0.20 -13.91 1.10
N THR A 25 -0.67 -14.60 1.82
CA THR A 25 -0.30 -15.89 2.36
C THR A 25 -0.10 -16.81 1.17
N LEU A 26 1.13 -16.81 0.62
CA LEU A 26 1.44 -17.57 -0.56
C LEU A 26 1.36 -19.06 -0.23
N ALA A 27 0.53 -19.74 -0.96
CA ALA A 27 0.33 -21.17 -0.82
C ALA A 27 1.65 -21.92 -1.09
N ASP A 28 2.02 -22.82 -0.18
CA ASP A 28 3.18 -23.72 -0.24
C ASP A 28 3.34 -24.38 -1.64
N GLU A 29 4.56 -24.37 -2.17
CA GLU A 29 5.02 -24.83 -3.50
C GLU A 29 4.68 -26.30 -3.84
N ALA A 30 3.51 -26.80 -3.79
CA ALA A 30 3.25 -28.14 -4.31
C ALA A 30 1.82 -28.45 -4.70
N THR A 31 0.88 -27.59 -4.45
CA THR A 31 -0.50 -27.78 -4.90
C THR A 31 -1.01 -26.47 -5.46
N SER A 32 -1.52 -26.50 -6.67
CA SER A 32 -2.28 -25.43 -7.30
C SER A 32 -3.63 -25.21 -6.57
N SER A 33 -3.57 -25.08 -5.25
CA SER A 33 -4.73 -24.76 -4.45
C SER A 33 -5.00 -23.25 -4.56
N ILE A 34 -6.21 -22.91 -4.86
CA ILE A 34 -6.70 -21.53 -4.79
C ILE A 34 -6.80 -21.20 -3.31
N SER A 35 -6.27 -20.05 -2.90
CA SER A 35 -6.51 -19.43 -1.61
C SER A 35 -7.44 -18.26 -1.76
N VAL A 36 -8.35 -18.06 -0.82
CA VAL A 36 -9.17 -16.85 -0.71
C VAL A 36 -9.04 -16.34 0.71
N THR A 37 -8.55 -15.11 0.85
CA THR A 37 -8.39 -14.44 2.14
C THR A 37 -9.23 -13.18 2.19
N GLY A 38 -9.60 -12.74 3.38
CA GLY A 38 -10.25 -11.47 3.61
C GLY A 38 -9.52 -10.68 4.66
N ASN A 39 -9.68 -9.37 4.63
CA ASN A 39 -9.18 -8.47 5.66
C ASN A 39 -10.22 -7.43 6.02
N ALA A 40 -10.08 -6.86 7.23
CA ALA A 40 -10.82 -5.70 7.67
C ALA A 40 -9.93 -4.88 8.59
N GLY A 41 -10.03 -3.56 8.52
CA GLY A 41 -9.16 -2.68 9.28
C GLY A 41 -9.77 -1.32 9.59
N PHE A 42 -9.00 -0.55 10.35
CA PHE A 42 -9.27 0.83 10.70
C PHE A 42 -7.95 1.59 10.78
N MET A 43 -7.94 2.81 10.27
CA MET A 43 -6.83 3.77 10.37
C MET A 43 -7.34 5.07 11.00
N SER A 44 -6.56 5.66 11.91
CA SER A 44 -6.91 6.98 12.48
C SER A 44 -6.83 8.08 11.44
N GLU A 45 -5.90 7.95 10.50
CA GLU A 45 -5.71 8.78 9.33
C GLU A 45 -5.30 7.86 8.17
N TYR A 46 -5.87 8.08 7.00
CA TYR A 46 -5.45 7.45 5.76
C TYR A 46 -4.49 8.38 5.04
N ILE A 47 -3.23 7.98 5.01
CA ILE A 47 -2.17 8.67 4.26
C ILE A 47 -1.77 7.74 3.12
N PHE A 48 -2.00 8.16 1.89
CA PHE A 48 -1.61 7.40 0.71
C PHE A 48 -0.33 7.99 0.13
N ARG A 49 0.79 7.27 0.28
CA ARG A 49 2.09 7.67 -0.27
C ARG A 49 2.50 9.10 0.12
N GLY A 50 2.38 9.40 1.42
CA GLY A 50 2.69 10.72 1.97
C GLY A 50 1.53 11.72 1.91
N VAL A 51 0.54 11.50 1.06
CA VAL A 51 -0.59 12.43 0.84
C VAL A 51 -1.77 12.06 1.75
N TYR A 52 -2.25 13.03 2.53
CA TYR A 52 -3.43 12.85 3.38
C TYR A 52 -4.69 12.63 2.52
N GLN A 53 -5.48 11.64 2.90
CA GLN A 53 -6.73 11.31 2.22
C GLN A 53 -7.94 11.60 3.12
N GLU A 54 -7.98 11.02 4.33
CA GLU A 54 -9.14 11.12 5.20
C GLU A 54 -8.80 10.69 6.65
N GLU A 55 -9.57 11.12 7.64
CA GLU A 55 -9.48 10.64 9.02
C GLU A 55 -10.52 9.56 9.34
N SER A 56 -10.14 8.69 10.29
CA SER A 56 -11.03 7.67 10.86
C SER A 56 -11.57 6.66 9.84
N VAL A 57 -10.71 6.14 8.98
CA VAL A 57 -11.06 5.29 7.84
C VAL A 57 -11.25 3.83 8.21
N ALA A 58 -12.43 3.31 7.94
CA ALA A 58 -12.68 1.87 7.93
C ALA A 58 -12.37 1.29 6.55
N ASN A 59 -11.72 0.13 6.52
CA ASN A 59 -11.31 -0.51 5.26
C ASN A 59 -11.48 -2.03 5.32
N GLY A 60 -11.41 -2.67 4.15
CA GLY A 60 -11.42 -4.12 4.04
C GLY A 60 -11.25 -4.61 2.62
N GLY A 61 -10.93 -5.89 2.46
CA GLY A 61 -10.66 -6.46 1.15
C GLY A 61 -10.85 -7.96 1.08
N ILE A 62 -10.78 -8.47 -0.15
CA ILE A 62 -10.76 -9.90 -0.46
C ILE A 62 -9.71 -10.15 -1.52
N ASP A 63 -8.86 -11.14 -1.27
CA ASP A 63 -7.78 -11.57 -2.14
C ASP A 63 -7.98 -13.01 -2.60
N ILE A 64 -7.59 -13.29 -3.82
CA ILE A 64 -7.53 -14.62 -4.41
C ILE A 64 -6.11 -14.87 -4.90
N GLY A 65 -5.51 -15.99 -4.50
CA GLY A 65 -4.17 -16.38 -4.93
C GLY A 65 -4.13 -17.79 -5.51
N ALA A 66 -3.30 -18.00 -6.54
CA ALA A 66 -3.02 -19.31 -7.11
C ALA A 66 -1.68 -19.33 -7.87
N GLY A 67 -0.68 -20.07 -7.36
CA GLY A 67 0.57 -20.34 -8.09
C GLY A 67 1.34 -19.08 -8.51
N GLY A 68 1.42 -18.10 -7.63
CA GLY A 68 2.06 -16.81 -7.86
C GLY A 68 1.15 -15.75 -8.48
N PHE A 69 0.03 -16.13 -9.09
CA PHE A 69 -0.99 -15.17 -9.51
C PHE A 69 -1.82 -14.71 -8.32
N TYR A 70 -2.17 -13.43 -8.32
CA TYR A 70 -3.09 -12.85 -7.37
C TYR A 70 -4.09 -11.91 -8.05
N ALA A 71 -5.23 -11.72 -7.44
CA ALA A 71 -6.20 -10.69 -7.74
C ALA A 71 -7.00 -10.36 -6.50
N GLY A 72 -7.49 -9.14 -6.39
CA GLY A 72 -8.28 -8.74 -5.24
C GLY A 72 -9.05 -7.45 -5.45
N VAL A 73 -9.79 -7.11 -4.41
CA VAL A 73 -10.47 -5.83 -4.24
C VAL A 73 -10.22 -5.34 -2.82
N TRP A 74 -9.89 -4.08 -2.68
CA TRP A 74 -9.85 -3.38 -1.41
C TRP A 74 -10.81 -2.20 -1.45
N VAL A 75 -11.37 -1.81 -0.31
CA VAL A 75 -12.31 -0.70 -0.17
C VAL A 75 -12.00 0.10 1.09
N ALA A 76 -12.15 1.42 1.02
CA ALA A 76 -12.04 2.33 2.15
C ALA A 76 -13.14 3.37 2.14
N ASP A 77 -13.55 3.81 3.33
CA ASP A 77 -14.46 4.93 3.52
C ASP A 77 -13.64 6.21 3.56
N VAL A 78 -13.67 6.99 2.49
CA VAL A 78 -12.92 8.25 2.34
C VAL A 78 -13.83 9.49 2.36
N GLY A 79 -15.06 9.34 2.80
CA GLY A 79 -16.07 10.39 2.77
C GLY A 79 -16.52 10.91 4.14
N ALA A 80 -15.75 10.69 5.22
CA ALA A 80 -16.19 11.01 6.58
C ALA A 80 -16.48 12.50 6.80
N ASP A 81 -15.65 13.38 6.25
CA ASP A 81 -15.76 14.82 6.45
C ASP A 81 -16.63 15.54 5.41
N GLU A 82 -16.63 15.10 4.16
CA GLU A 82 -17.38 15.74 3.06
C GLU A 82 -18.62 14.93 2.62
N GLY A 83 -18.85 13.78 3.23
CA GLY A 83 -20.09 12.99 3.18
C GLY A 83 -20.22 12.05 1.99
N ASN A 84 -19.84 10.81 2.06
CA ASN A 84 -20.16 9.63 1.26
C ASN A 84 -19.20 9.21 0.14
N GLY A 85 -17.91 9.48 0.20
CA GLY A 85 -16.92 8.91 -0.73
C GLY A 85 -16.46 7.52 -0.30
N MET A 86 -16.32 6.61 -1.25
CA MET A 86 -15.62 5.34 -1.07
C MET A 86 -14.56 5.18 -2.15
N GLU A 87 -13.37 4.79 -1.73
CA GLU A 87 -12.34 4.27 -2.61
C GLU A 87 -12.50 2.76 -2.74
N TYR A 88 -12.34 2.23 -3.94
CA TYR A 88 -12.22 0.80 -4.18
C TYR A 88 -11.20 0.51 -5.25
N ASP A 89 -10.28 -0.39 -4.90
CA ASP A 89 -9.17 -0.75 -5.75
C ASP A 89 -9.34 -2.16 -6.27
N LEU A 90 -9.16 -2.30 -7.56
CA LEU A 90 -9.15 -3.58 -8.24
C LEU A 90 -7.73 -3.87 -8.69
N TYR A 91 -7.15 -4.97 -8.23
CA TYR A 91 -5.77 -5.30 -8.56
C TYR A 91 -5.61 -6.76 -8.98
N ALA A 92 -4.60 -6.98 -9.80
CA ALA A 92 -4.15 -8.32 -10.18
C ALA A 92 -2.67 -8.29 -10.58
N GLY A 93 -1.99 -9.43 -10.42
CA GLY A 93 -0.59 -9.53 -10.79
C GLY A 93 -0.01 -10.92 -10.64
N TYR A 94 1.31 -10.96 -10.71
CA TYR A 94 2.10 -12.17 -10.56
C TYR A 94 3.36 -11.88 -9.75
N ILE A 95 3.62 -12.72 -8.75
CA ILE A 95 4.85 -12.72 -7.95
C ILE A 95 5.60 -14.01 -8.23
N TYR A 96 6.86 -13.87 -8.62
CA TYR A 96 7.80 -14.97 -8.73
C TYR A 96 8.67 -15.04 -7.48
N GLU A 97 8.49 -16.08 -6.70
CA GLU A 97 9.23 -16.30 -5.46
C GLU A 97 10.52 -17.05 -5.66
N MET A 98 11.51 -16.68 -4.88
CA MET A 98 12.81 -17.31 -4.71
C MET A 98 13.02 -17.63 -3.23
N GLU A 99 14.12 -18.29 -2.86
CA GLU A 99 14.35 -18.75 -1.47
C GLU A 99 14.27 -17.62 -0.43
N ASN A 100 14.81 -16.43 -0.73
CA ASN A 100 14.84 -15.29 0.17
C ASN A 100 14.55 -13.96 -0.55
N ALA A 101 13.94 -14.02 -1.72
CA ALA A 101 13.64 -12.84 -2.52
C ALA A 101 12.40 -13.10 -3.40
N TYR A 102 11.85 -12.03 -3.95
CA TYR A 102 10.80 -12.13 -4.97
C TYR A 102 10.94 -11.03 -6.01
N LEU A 103 10.34 -11.26 -7.15
CA LEU A 103 10.11 -10.27 -8.20
C LEU A 103 8.65 -10.38 -8.62
N GLY A 104 8.05 -9.27 -8.97
CA GLY A 104 6.66 -9.27 -9.40
C GLY A 104 6.30 -8.11 -10.29
N ALA A 105 5.11 -8.23 -10.88
CA ALA A 105 4.45 -7.16 -11.58
C ALA A 105 2.94 -7.26 -11.35
N GLY A 106 2.28 -6.12 -11.30
CA GLY A 106 0.84 -6.03 -11.10
C GLY A 106 0.24 -4.82 -11.79
N TYR A 107 -1.07 -4.79 -11.76
CA TYR A 107 -1.88 -3.68 -12.19
C TYR A 107 -2.87 -3.37 -11.08
N THR A 108 -3.10 -2.07 -10.83
CA THR A 108 -4.07 -1.58 -9.87
C THR A 108 -4.91 -0.49 -10.51
N ALA A 109 -6.21 -0.59 -10.33
CA ALA A 109 -7.20 0.41 -10.75
C ALA A 109 -7.83 1.00 -9.50
N TYR A 110 -7.54 2.25 -9.18
CA TYR A 110 -8.14 3.01 -8.09
C TYR A 110 -9.40 3.69 -8.61
N ARG A 111 -10.48 3.58 -7.89
CA ARG A 111 -11.81 4.06 -8.29
C ARG A 111 -12.53 4.66 -7.11
N TYR A 112 -13.24 5.74 -7.36
CA TYR A 112 -13.92 6.50 -6.32
C TYR A 112 -15.41 6.62 -6.61
N THR A 113 -16.20 6.82 -5.56
CA THR A 113 -17.63 7.09 -5.66
C THR A 113 -17.93 8.53 -5.28
N GLU A 114 -19.12 9.03 -5.73
CA GLU A 114 -19.64 10.36 -5.36
C GLU A 114 -18.75 11.54 -5.78
N ASP A 115 -17.94 11.36 -6.85
CA ASP A 115 -17.03 12.38 -7.37
C ASP A 115 -16.00 12.85 -6.30
N TRP A 116 -15.58 11.94 -5.41
CA TRP A 116 -14.59 12.25 -4.37
C TRP A 116 -13.22 12.53 -4.98
N ASP A 117 -12.80 11.72 -5.94
CA ASP A 117 -11.61 11.92 -6.76
C ASP A 117 -11.83 11.27 -8.14
N GLU A 118 -10.97 11.61 -9.10
CA GLU A 118 -10.92 10.93 -10.40
C GLU A 118 -10.16 9.61 -10.30
N ASN A 119 -10.22 8.79 -11.34
CA ASN A 119 -9.63 7.45 -11.29
C ASN A 119 -8.14 7.47 -11.56
N TYR A 120 -7.45 6.43 -11.04
CA TYR A 120 -6.05 6.15 -11.34
C TYR A 120 -5.90 4.72 -11.86
N ASP A 121 -4.97 4.52 -12.77
CA ASP A 121 -4.56 3.22 -13.28
C ASP A 121 -3.05 3.06 -13.19
N GLU A 122 -2.56 2.00 -12.55
CA GLU A 122 -1.12 1.78 -12.32
C GLU A 122 -0.63 0.44 -12.83
N ILE A 123 0.58 0.43 -13.37
CA ILE A 123 1.42 -0.75 -13.53
C ILE A 123 2.51 -0.70 -12.46
N ASN A 124 2.59 -1.76 -11.66
CA ASN A 124 3.50 -1.87 -10.54
C ASN A 124 4.57 -2.94 -10.80
N LEU A 125 5.81 -2.64 -10.50
CA LEU A 125 6.94 -3.57 -10.50
C LEU A 125 7.43 -3.74 -9.06
N TYR A 126 7.57 -4.98 -8.62
CA TYR A 126 7.94 -5.32 -7.26
C TYR A 126 9.25 -6.10 -7.21
N ALA A 127 10.07 -5.82 -6.21
CA ALA A 127 11.21 -6.65 -5.84
C ALA A 127 11.38 -6.61 -4.32
N GLY A 128 11.70 -7.73 -3.72
CA GLY A 128 11.97 -7.76 -2.28
C GLY A 128 12.89 -8.88 -1.89
N ALA A 129 13.50 -8.75 -0.72
CA ALA A 129 14.36 -9.75 -0.12
C ALA A 129 14.25 -9.73 1.40
N SER A 130 14.42 -10.90 2.01
CA SER A 130 14.39 -11.04 3.47
C SER A 130 15.49 -11.98 3.97
N MET A 131 16.03 -11.67 5.15
CA MET A 131 17.01 -12.48 5.83
C MET A 131 16.83 -12.37 7.34
N ASP A 132 16.52 -13.48 8.00
CA ASP A 132 16.16 -13.54 9.41
C ASP A 132 14.97 -12.59 9.73
N ASP A 133 15.16 -11.59 10.57
CA ASP A 133 14.14 -10.60 10.94
C ASP A 133 14.21 -9.32 10.11
N PHE A 134 15.08 -9.26 9.10
CA PHE A 134 15.26 -8.11 8.22
C PHE A 134 14.55 -8.32 6.89
N SER A 135 13.89 -7.27 6.38
CA SER A 135 13.31 -7.23 5.03
C SER A 135 13.63 -5.91 4.34
N VAL A 136 13.69 -5.96 3.01
CA VAL A 136 13.71 -4.79 2.14
C VAL A 136 12.80 -5.06 0.96
N ASP A 137 11.96 -4.10 0.62
CA ASP A 137 11.02 -4.16 -0.48
C ASP A 137 11.16 -2.88 -1.33
N LEU A 138 11.01 -3.03 -2.63
CA LEU A 138 11.07 -1.98 -3.63
C LEU A 138 9.82 -2.08 -4.49
N THR A 139 9.12 -0.96 -4.67
CA THR A 139 8.05 -0.81 -5.64
C THR A 139 8.37 0.34 -6.57
N PHE A 140 8.17 0.13 -7.87
CA PHE A 140 8.18 1.19 -8.85
C PHE A 140 6.89 1.14 -9.66
N SER A 141 6.14 2.23 -9.62
CA SER A 141 4.83 2.34 -10.27
C SER A 141 4.87 3.35 -11.41
N PHE A 142 4.13 3.04 -12.46
CA PHE A 142 3.78 3.94 -13.55
C PHE A 142 2.28 4.09 -13.54
N GLY A 143 1.79 5.30 -13.40
CA GLY A 143 0.36 5.57 -13.32
C GLY A 143 -0.11 6.60 -14.30
N GLU A 144 -1.41 6.58 -14.55
CA GLU A 144 -2.18 7.57 -15.30
C GLU A 144 -3.37 7.99 -14.43
N TYR A 145 -3.63 9.27 -14.36
CA TYR A 145 -4.72 9.88 -13.61
C TYR A 145 -5.75 10.45 -14.58
N ASP A 146 -7.03 10.15 -14.40
CA ASP A 146 -8.11 10.66 -15.27
C ASP A 146 -8.36 12.18 -15.09
N GLY A 147 -7.86 12.78 -13.98
CA GLY A 147 -7.81 14.21 -13.74
C GLY A 147 -6.56 14.87 -14.34
N THR A 148 -6.06 15.93 -13.70
CA THR A 148 -4.79 16.56 -14.06
C THR A 148 -4.05 16.99 -12.80
N PHE A 149 -2.73 16.82 -12.77
CA PHE A 149 -1.90 17.23 -11.64
C PHE A 149 -1.59 18.72 -11.67
N THR A 150 -1.65 19.34 -12.86
CA THR A 150 -1.38 20.76 -13.08
C THR A 150 -2.53 21.43 -13.83
N ASP A 151 -2.37 22.70 -14.22
CA ASP A 151 -3.32 23.42 -15.08
C ASP A 151 -3.29 22.95 -16.55
N ASP A 152 -2.34 22.09 -16.94
CA ASP A 152 -2.25 21.51 -18.29
C ASP A 152 -3.10 20.22 -18.35
N PRO A 153 -4.08 20.15 -19.25
CA PRO A 153 -4.94 18.97 -19.37
C PRO A 153 -4.23 17.72 -19.92
N ASP A 154 -2.98 17.83 -20.36
CA ASP A 154 -2.16 16.71 -20.84
C ASP A 154 -1.24 16.15 -19.72
N ASP A 155 -1.20 16.77 -18.53
CA ASP A 155 -0.38 16.36 -17.39
C ASP A 155 -1.12 15.37 -16.50
N GLN A 156 -1.07 14.10 -16.89
CA GLN A 156 -1.82 13.01 -16.27
C GLN A 156 -0.94 11.83 -15.86
N ASP A 157 0.27 11.74 -16.35
CA ASP A 157 1.18 10.64 -16.08
C ASP A 157 1.95 10.86 -14.77
N TYR A 158 2.21 9.80 -14.04
CA TYR A 158 3.06 9.86 -12.86
C TYR A 158 3.90 8.60 -12.66
N THR A 159 4.98 8.77 -11.94
CA THR A 159 5.78 7.66 -11.43
C THR A 159 5.92 7.76 -9.92
N ILE A 160 6.12 6.62 -9.27
CA ILE A 160 6.50 6.60 -7.87
C ILE A 160 7.50 5.50 -7.58
N LEU A 161 8.53 5.84 -6.83
CA LEU A 161 9.50 4.90 -6.27
C LEU A 161 9.28 4.78 -4.78
N GLU A 162 9.09 3.57 -4.29
CA GLU A 162 8.95 3.28 -2.87
C GLU A 162 9.99 2.26 -2.41
N VAL A 163 10.59 2.51 -1.25
CA VAL A 163 11.52 1.59 -0.58
C VAL A 163 11.07 1.39 0.84
N SER A 164 10.84 0.13 1.22
CA SER A 164 10.47 -0.27 2.58
C SER A 164 11.57 -1.11 3.21
N VAL A 165 11.84 -0.88 4.49
CA VAL A 165 12.80 -1.64 5.29
C VAL A 165 12.12 -2.07 6.58
N GLY A 166 12.22 -3.36 6.93
CA GLY A 166 11.65 -3.94 8.14
C GLY A 166 12.69 -4.63 9.02
N TYR A 167 12.54 -4.51 10.34
CA TYR A 167 13.33 -5.28 11.31
C TYR A 167 12.58 -5.47 12.64
N GLY A 168 12.20 -6.70 12.94
CA GLY A 168 11.67 -7.09 14.26
C GLY A 168 10.42 -6.30 14.70
N GLY A 169 9.54 -5.93 13.76
CA GLY A 169 8.34 -5.12 13.99
C GLY A 169 8.56 -3.62 13.73
N TRP A 170 9.79 -3.11 13.71
CA TRP A 170 10.09 -1.76 13.23
C TRP A 170 10.06 -1.72 11.71
N PHE A 171 9.57 -0.63 11.15
CA PHE A 171 9.60 -0.37 9.72
C PHE A 171 9.92 1.08 9.41
N ALA A 172 10.48 1.30 8.24
CA ALA A 172 10.65 2.60 7.64
C ALA A 172 10.35 2.50 6.15
N ASN A 173 9.61 3.47 5.63
CA ASN A 173 9.29 3.59 4.22
C ASN A 173 9.77 4.94 3.72
N PHE A 174 10.24 4.96 2.49
CA PHE A 174 10.55 6.15 1.73
C PHE A 174 9.82 6.06 0.39
N GLY A 175 9.22 7.14 -0.05
CA GLY A 175 8.64 7.26 -1.38
C GLY A 175 8.97 8.59 -2.01
N SER A 176 9.02 8.61 -3.34
CA SER A 176 9.27 9.79 -4.15
C SER A 176 8.37 9.76 -5.37
N TRP A 177 7.57 10.79 -5.55
CA TRP A 177 6.74 11.03 -6.71
C TRP A 177 7.56 11.63 -7.84
N GLY A 178 7.12 11.44 -9.09
CA GLY A 178 7.79 11.95 -10.28
C GLY A 178 6.83 12.09 -11.45
N ASP A 179 7.35 12.55 -12.57
CA ASP A 179 6.62 13.00 -13.74
C ASP A 179 5.66 14.16 -13.36
N ASP A 180 4.44 14.18 -13.86
CA ASP A 180 3.52 15.29 -13.65
C ASP A 180 3.05 15.42 -12.18
N ALA A 181 3.30 14.39 -11.34
CA ALA A 181 2.99 14.38 -9.91
C ALA A 181 4.20 14.70 -9.02
N GLU A 182 5.31 15.21 -9.57
CA GLU A 182 6.53 15.52 -8.79
C GLU A 182 6.28 16.50 -7.63
N ASP A 183 5.29 17.38 -7.75
CA ASP A 183 4.90 18.35 -6.72
C ASP A 183 4.42 17.70 -5.40
N PHE A 184 3.99 16.42 -5.41
CA PHE A 184 3.72 15.66 -4.18
C PHE A 184 4.99 15.29 -3.42
N GLY A 185 6.16 15.46 -4.03
CA GLY A 185 7.47 15.42 -3.39
C GLY A 185 7.89 14.04 -2.89
N GLU A 186 8.49 14.04 -1.72
CA GLU A 186 9.04 12.84 -1.07
C GLU A 186 8.43 12.64 0.30
N TYR A 187 8.24 11.38 0.71
CA TYR A 187 7.76 11.09 2.05
C TYR A 187 8.61 10.03 2.76
N VAL A 188 8.58 10.09 4.08
CA VAL A 188 9.16 9.09 4.96
C VAL A 188 8.14 8.67 6.00
N GLU A 189 8.01 7.37 6.19
CA GLU A 189 7.25 6.80 7.30
C GLU A 189 8.20 6.04 8.23
N PHE A 190 7.93 6.11 9.53
CA PHE A 190 8.63 5.31 10.53
C PHE A 190 7.67 4.84 11.61
N GLY A 191 7.68 3.56 11.89
CA GLY A 191 6.74 2.99 12.82
C GLY A 191 7.14 1.66 13.43
N TYR A 192 6.24 1.19 14.28
CA TYR A 192 6.32 -0.12 14.90
C TYR A 192 4.96 -0.81 14.88
N GLY A 193 4.97 -2.09 14.55
CA GLY A 193 3.79 -2.91 14.58
C GLY A 193 4.00 -4.24 15.28
N MET A 194 2.89 -4.81 15.73
CA MET A 194 2.85 -6.09 16.41
C MET A 194 1.53 -6.83 16.17
N ASP A 195 1.57 -8.13 16.30
CA ASP A 195 0.37 -8.96 16.34
C ASP A 195 -0.07 -9.21 17.79
N ILE A 196 -1.34 -8.99 18.08
CA ILE A 196 -1.95 -9.23 19.38
C ILE A 196 -3.14 -10.16 19.19
N GLY A 197 -2.87 -11.48 19.24
CA GLY A 197 -3.93 -12.48 19.15
C GLY A 197 -4.62 -12.57 17.80
N GLY A 198 -3.88 -12.35 16.72
CA GLY A 198 -4.36 -12.38 15.34
C GLY A 198 -4.91 -11.04 14.85
N ILE A 199 -4.74 -9.99 15.64
CA ILE A 199 -5.02 -8.60 15.26
C ILE A 199 -3.68 -7.89 15.13
N SER A 200 -3.40 -7.34 13.96
CA SER A 200 -2.22 -6.50 13.74
C SER A 200 -2.51 -5.07 14.18
N VAL A 201 -1.61 -4.51 14.97
CA VAL A 201 -1.70 -3.13 15.45
C VAL A 201 -0.39 -2.42 15.11
N ALA A 202 -0.46 -1.25 14.51
CA ALA A 202 0.70 -0.42 14.26
C ALA A 202 0.48 1.03 14.66
N GLY A 203 1.59 1.69 15.01
CA GLY A 203 1.66 3.14 15.18
C GLY A 203 2.84 3.67 14.41
N TYR A 204 2.67 4.73 13.63
CA TYR A 204 3.71 5.31 12.81
C TYR A 204 3.52 6.81 12.63
N ILE A 205 4.61 7.45 12.27
CA ILE A 205 4.63 8.85 11.86
C ILE A 205 4.92 8.91 10.37
N VAL A 206 4.30 9.85 9.70
CA VAL A 206 4.55 10.20 8.29
C VAL A 206 5.06 11.62 8.26
N HIS A 207 6.04 11.87 7.43
CA HIS A 207 6.50 13.19 7.07
C HIS A 207 6.55 13.27 5.54
N ASN A 208 5.86 14.23 4.98
CA ASN A 208 5.87 14.52 3.55
C ASN A 208 6.52 15.89 3.32
N GLU A 209 7.41 15.97 2.35
CA GLU A 209 8.10 17.19 1.91
C GLU A 209 7.64 17.49 0.47
N TYR A 210 6.75 18.46 0.31
CA TYR A 210 6.24 18.90 -1.00
C TYR A 210 7.29 19.73 -1.72
N GLU A 211 7.31 19.70 -3.07
CA GLU A 211 8.17 20.57 -3.86
C GLU A 211 7.68 22.04 -3.83
N GLU A 212 8.63 23.00 -3.77
CA GLU A 212 8.38 24.44 -3.49
C GLU A 212 7.55 25.22 -4.54
N ASP A 213 7.05 24.62 -5.61
CA ASP A 213 6.31 25.31 -6.68
C ASP A 213 4.81 25.03 -6.70
N SER A 214 4.29 24.29 -5.73
CA SER A 214 2.86 24.11 -5.59
C SER A 214 2.21 25.45 -5.23
N SER A 215 1.24 25.90 -6.00
CA SER A 215 0.48 27.16 -5.85
C SER A 215 -0.34 27.23 -4.55
N ASN A 216 -0.12 26.37 -3.62
CA ASN A 216 -0.58 26.43 -2.24
C ASN A 216 0.33 27.35 -1.45
N ASP A 217 -0.21 28.45 -0.96
CA ASP A 217 0.38 29.57 -0.23
C ASP A 217 0.83 29.17 1.20
N GLY A 218 1.58 28.06 1.31
CA GLY A 218 2.05 27.50 2.55
C GLY A 218 3.10 26.44 2.29
N ASP A 219 4.34 26.82 2.40
CA ASP A 219 5.52 26.12 2.84
C ASP A 219 5.17 24.96 3.79
N ASP A 220 4.80 23.77 3.32
CA ASP A 220 4.33 22.96 4.39
C ASP A 220 4.60 21.48 4.22
N ASP A 221 5.77 21.13 4.76
CA ASP A 221 6.00 19.79 5.25
C ASP A 221 4.82 19.34 6.08
N GLU A 222 4.17 18.29 5.69
CA GLU A 222 3.06 17.70 6.42
C GLU A 222 3.55 16.58 7.33
N GLN A 223 3.05 16.57 8.57
CA GLN A 223 3.36 15.52 9.54
C GLN A 223 2.09 14.93 10.12
N SER A 224 1.97 13.63 10.03
CA SER A 224 0.87 12.86 10.61
C SER A 224 1.34 11.78 11.55
N ALA A 225 0.47 11.40 12.49
CA ALA A 225 0.67 10.29 13.40
C ALA A 225 -0.50 9.32 13.33
N VAL A 226 -0.26 8.16 12.78
CA VAL A 226 -1.28 7.19 12.44
C VAL A 226 -1.27 6.00 13.40
N ILE A 227 -2.46 5.55 13.79
CA ILE A 227 -2.69 4.26 14.42
C ILE A 227 -3.53 3.42 13.47
N SER A 228 -3.05 2.22 13.13
CA SER A 228 -3.79 1.27 12.33
C SER A 228 -4.03 -0.04 13.07
N ILE A 229 -5.19 -0.63 12.82
CA ILE A 229 -5.61 -1.93 13.34
C ILE A 229 -6.16 -2.73 12.17
N SER A 230 -5.70 -3.96 12.00
CA SER A 230 -6.22 -4.84 10.96
C SER A 230 -6.36 -6.28 11.43
N TRP A 231 -7.24 -7.00 10.79
CA TRP A 231 -7.50 -8.41 11.02
C TRP A 231 -7.66 -9.11 9.68
N GLY A 232 -6.86 -10.15 9.47
CA GLY A 232 -6.93 -11.03 8.30
C GLY A 232 -7.53 -12.38 8.65
N PHE A 233 -8.24 -13.00 7.71
CA PHE A 233 -8.88 -14.31 7.89
C PHE A 233 -8.92 -15.10 6.58
N ASP A 234 -8.77 -16.42 6.70
CA ASP A 234 -8.94 -17.34 5.57
C ASP A 234 -10.44 -17.56 5.30
N VAL A 235 -10.82 -17.58 4.03
CA VAL A 235 -12.17 -17.88 3.56
C VAL A 235 -12.22 -19.33 3.07
N ILE A 236 -11.23 -19.75 2.25
CA ILE A 236 -11.02 -21.15 1.79
C ILE A 236 -9.55 -21.44 1.55
#